data_b529f8e56584be9a663ee3796bd5820e
#
_entry.id   b529f8e56584be9a663ee3796bd5820e
#
_cell.length_a   1.000
_cell.length_b   1.000
_cell.length_c   1.000
_cell.angle_alpha   90.00
_cell.angle_beta   90.00
_cell.angle_gamma   90.00
#
_symmetry.space_group_name_H-M   'P 1'
#
loop_
_entity.id
_entity.type
_entity.pdbx_description
1 polymer ?
#
loop_
_entity_poly.entity_id
_entity_poly.type
_entity_poly.pdbx_seq_one_letter_code
_entity_poly.pdbx_strand_id
1 'polypeptide(L)'
;AKEQLTYHDYEFPQLKDDGGKATFKETPEAVEIIAADALFTIEKGTGALVSWRVKGEELLHSALEPYFWKPANDIQVRNGYNERLSAWKNAEQKRIVKAYQATVNDGMVIVDASLSLPRIGAGYHLRYTVDGKGRIQVEATYQPDIPLMPKFGMRMRMPSALNRIAWYGRGKFENYPDRKSAAFLGVYECGIHEFITNYIVPQDNANRCDTRWFMLGDSERWKIQVKGLQPLCFRIWPYGEEDLEGKEHAHELPERDFINLNIDSNIH
;
A
#
# COMPACT_ATOMS: atom_id res chain seq x y z
N ALA A 1 -13.65 -28.83 -0.64
CA ALA A 1 -13.73 -27.39 -0.89
C ALA A 1 -14.57 -26.78 0.22
N LYS A 2 -13.96 -26.22 1.23
CA LYS A 2 -14.66 -25.47 2.25
C LYS A 2 -14.93 -24.08 1.72
N GLU A 3 -16.22 -23.81 1.51
CA GLU A 3 -16.85 -22.51 1.43
C GLU A 3 -16.11 -21.48 0.61
N GLN A 4 -16.43 -21.45 -0.63
CA GLN A 4 -16.31 -20.28 -1.46
C GLN A 4 -17.23 -19.21 -0.85
N LEU A 5 -16.70 -18.43 0.10
CA LEU A 5 -17.39 -17.24 0.60
C LEU A 5 -17.63 -16.36 -0.61
N THR A 6 -18.89 -16.16 -0.92
CA THR A 6 -19.25 -15.37 -2.07
C THR A 6 -18.92 -13.90 -1.83
N TYR A 7 -18.57 -13.17 -2.87
CA TYR A 7 -18.30 -11.72 -2.84
C TYR A 7 -19.45 -10.90 -2.21
N HIS A 8 -20.63 -11.47 -2.11
CA HIS A 8 -21.85 -10.79 -1.68
C HIS A 8 -21.98 -10.64 -0.17
N ASP A 9 -21.14 -11.33 0.62
CA ASP A 9 -21.30 -11.40 2.07
C ASP A 9 -20.36 -10.45 2.83
N TYR A 10 -19.52 -9.65 2.12
CA TYR A 10 -18.60 -8.70 2.73
C TYR A 10 -18.97 -7.27 2.34
N GLU A 11 -19.35 -6.47 3.32
CA GLU A 11 -19.55 -5.04 3.16
C GLU A 11 -18.22 -4.31 3.32
N PHE A 12 -17.78 -3.62 2.26
CA PHE A 12 -16.60 -2.79 2.33
C PHE A 12 -16.87 -1.58 3.23
N PRO A 13 -15.98 -1.32 4.22
CA PRO A 13 -16.22 -0.26 5.18
C PRO A 13 -16.15 1.12 4.52
N GLN A 14 -16.99 2.01 5.00
CA GLN A 14 -16.90 3.45 4.78
C GLN A 14 -16.50 4.08 6.11
N LEU A 15 -15.57 5.02 6.09
CA LEU A 15 -15.27 5.80 7.27
C LEU A 15 -16.49 6.69 7.59
N LYS A 16 -16.98 6.60 8.82
CA LYS A 16 -18.13 7.38 9.29
C LYS A 16 -17.74 8.12 10.57
N ASP A 17 -18.35 9.29 10.77
CA ASP A 17 -18.32 9.92 12.07
C ASP A 17 -18.89 8.97 13.12
N ASP A 18 -18.14 8.77 14.19
CA ASP A 18 -18.47 7.88 15.29
C ASP A 18 -18.44 8.57 16.65
N GLY A 19 -18.58 9.90 16.64
CA GLY A 19 -18.71 10.76 17.81
C GLY A 19 -17.41 11.19 18.46
N GLY A 20 -16.25 10.72 17.94
CA GLY A 20 -14.93 11.23 18.32
C GLY A 20 -14.57 12.51 17.55
N LYS A 21 -13.48 13.17 17.96
CA LYS A 21 -12.99 14.37 17.25
C LYS A 21 -11.51 14.18 16.90
N ALA A 22 -11.21 14.31 15.61
CA ALA A 22 -9.86 14.54 15.14
C ALA A 22 -9.59 16.06 15.08
N THR A 23 -8.37 16.45 15.35
CA THR A 23 -7.88 17.83 15.24
C THR A 23 -6.59 17.85 14.44
N PHE A 24 -6.24 19.01 13.89
CA PHE A 24 -4.96 19.14 13.22
C PHE A 24 -4.26 20.45 13.58
N LYS A 25 -2.94 20.42 13.45
CA LYS A 25 -2.06 21.57 13.47
C LYS A 25 -1.32 21.63 12.16
N GLU A 26 -1.27 22.81 11.60
CA GLU A 26 -0.60 23.08 10.34
C GLU A 26 0.73 23.81 10.58
N THR A 27 1.81 23.31 9.97
CA THR A 27 3.10 23.96 9.90
C THR A 27 3.41 24.35 8.45
N PRO A 28 4.47 25.12 8.17
CA PRO A 28 4.89 25.36 6.78
C PRO A 28 5.16 24.07 6.00
N GLU A 29 5.67 23.02 6.66
CA GLU A 29 6.16 21.78 6.05
C GLU A 29 5.10 20.66 6.05
N ALA A 30 4.20 20.63 7.04
CA ALA A 30 3.33 19.49 7.26
C ALA A 30 1.97 19.85 7.90
N VAL A 31 1.05 18.89 7.84
CA VAL A 31 -0.14 18.83 8.69
C VAL A 31 0.01 17.66 9.65
N GLU A 32 -0.10 17.94 10.94
CA GLU A 32 -0.11 16.97 12.02
C GLU A 32 -1.56 16.77 12.49
N ILE A 33 -2.05 15.53 12.40
CA ILE A 33 -3.43 15.17 12.76
C ILE A 33 -3.40 14.33 14.03
N ILE A 34 -4.14 14.75 15.04
CA ILE A 34 -4.26 14.05 16.33
C ILE A 34 -5.69 13.52 16.46
N ALA A 35 -5.79 12.21 16.71
CA ALA A 35 -7.07 11.56 16.95
C ALA A 35 -6.89 10.34 17.88
N ALA A 36 -7.59 10.31 18.99
CA ALA A 36 -7.40 9.32 20.05
C ALA A 36 -5.90 9.18 20.43
N ASP A 37 -5.36 7.97 20.35
CA ASP A 37 -3.94 7.69 20.64
C ASP A 37 -3.04 7.77 19.40
N ALA A 38 -3.55 8.26 18.27
CA ALA A 38 -2.84 8.31 17.00
C ALA A 38 -2.41 9.73 16.64
N LEU A 39 -1.22 9.82 16.03
CA LEU A 39 -0.67 11.03 15.40
C LEU A 39 -0.25 10.68 13.97
N PHE A 40 -0.78 11.43 13.01
CA PHE A 40 -0.43 11.31 11.60
C PHE A 40 0.25 12.60 11.14
N THR A 41 1.33 12.47 10.37
CA THR A 41 2.00 13.63 9.77
C THR A 41 1.99 13.49 8.25
N ILE A 42 1.37 14.44 7.57
CA ILE A 42 1.31 14.50 6.11
C ILE A 42 2.18 15.67 5.66
N GLU A 43 3.21 15.37 4.87
CA GLU A 43 4.15 16.35 4.36
C GLU A 43 3.56 17.13 3.18
N LYS A 44 3.61 18.47 3.24
CA LYS A 44 3.05 19.33 2.20
C LYS A 44 3.83 19.28 0.88
N GLY A 45 5.15 19.12 0.97
CA GLY A 45 6.04 19.11 -0.19
C GLY A 45 5.84 17.90 -1.11
N THR A 46 5.35 16.79 -0.58
CA THR A 46 5.17 15.53 -1.32
C THR A 46 3.75 14.98 -1.29
N GLY A 47 2.90 15.49 -0.39
CA GLY A 47 1.56 14.96 -0.14
C GLY A 47 1.57 13.58 0.53
N ALA A 48 2.71 13.08 1.01
CA ALA A 48 2.86 11.76 1.57
C ALA A 48 2.56 11.73 3.08
N LEU A 49 2.03 10.62 3.58
CA LEU A 49 1.98 10.31 4.99
C LEU A 49 3.38 9.85 5.43
N VAL A 50 4.09 10.72 6.14
CA VAL A 50 5.52 10.50 6.51
C VAL A 50 5.71 9.96 7.92
N SER A 51 4.70 10.06 8.79
CA SER A 51 4.70 9.49 10.14
C SER A 51 3.31 9.03 10.53
N TRP A 52 3.23 7.88 11.14
CA TRP A 52 2.03 7.32 11.75
C TRP A 52 2.40 6.73 13.09
N ARG A 53 2.07 7.43 14.16
CA ARG A 53 2.34 7.00 15.53
C ARG A 53 1.07 6.60 16.24
N VAL A 54 1.16 5.51 17.00
CA VAL A 54 0.10 5.08 17.91
C VAL A 54 0.70 4.86 19.29
N LYS A 55 0.18 5.57 20.28
CA LYS A 55 0.73 5.55 21.68
C LYS A 55 2.23 5.86 21.71
N GLY A 56 2.68 6.74 20.81
CA GLY A 56 4.08 7.13 20.71
C GLY A 56 4.98 6.20 19.89
N GLU A 57 4.52 5.00 19.53
CA GLU A 57 5.24 4.04 18.67
C GLU A 57 5.09 4.45 17.19
N GLU A 58 6.21 4.64 16.48
CA GLU A 58 6.20 4.90 15.04
C GLU A 58 5.98 3.60 14.26
N LEU A 59 5.00 3.61 13.36
CA LEU A 59 4.63 2.45 12.56
C LEU A 59 5.21 2.50 11.14
N LEU A 60 5.72 3.64 10.69
CA LEU A 60 6.34 3.79 9.37
C LEU A 60 7.86 3.78 9.49
N HIS A 61 8.51 2.97 8.68
CA HIS A 61 9.93 3.07 8.39
C HIS A 61 10.19 4.04 7.24
N SER A 62 9.28 4.08 6.25
CA SER A 62 9.25 5.11 5.21
C SER A 62 7.81 5.47 4.85
N ALA A 63 7.66 6.66 4.26
CA ALA A 63 6.37 7.26 3.92
C ALA A 63 5.45 6.35 3.10
N LEU A 64 4.13 6.48 3.32
CA LEU A 64 3.12 5.97 2.38
C LEU A 64 3.05 6.94 1.20
N GLU A 65 3.40 6.44 0.03
CA GLU A 65 3.49 7.23 -1.21
C GLU A 65 2.90 6.50 -2.41
N PRO A 66 2.48 7.23 -3.46
CA PRO A 66 2.10 6.62 -4.73
C PRO A 66 3.23 5.75 -5.27
N TYR A 67 2.89 4.59 -5.83
CA TYR A 67 3.87 3.70 -6.40
C TYR A 67 3.31 2.89 -7.56
N PHE A 68 3.94 2.99 -8.73
CA PHE A 68 3.42 2.48 -10.01
C PHE A 68 4.27 1.35 -10.60
N TRP A 69 5.41 1.03 -9.99
CA TRP A 69 6.35 0.05 -10.53
C TRP A 69 6.26 -1.29 -9.82
N LYS A 70 6.57 -2.33 -10.56
CA LYS A 70 6.85 -3.67 -10.04
C LYS A 70 8.02 -4.28 -10.80
N PRO A 71 8.81 -5.18 -10.16
CA PRO A 71 9.81 -5.94 -10.88
C PRO A 71 9.17 -6.79 -11.98
N ALA A 72 9.87 -6.93 -13.10
CA ALA A 72 9.41 -7.79 -14.18
C ALA A 72 9.55 -9.26 -13.82
N ASN A 73 8.62 -10.08 -14.28
CA ASN A 73 8.82 -11.54 -14.32
C ASN A 73 9.54 -11.95 -15.62
N ASP A 74 9.93 -13.22 -15.74
CA ASP A 74 10.69 -13.74 -16.87
C ASP A 74 10.05 -13.43 -18.24
N ILE A 75 8.73 -13.58 -18.34
CA ILE A 75 7.99 -13.30 -19.58
C ILE A 75 8.02 -11.80 -19.89
N GLN A 76 7.87 -10.98 -18.87
CA GLN A 76 7.88 -9.52 -19.01
C GLN A 76 9.27 -9.01 -19.41
N VAL A 77 10.34 -9.57 -18.87
CA VAL A 77 11.72 -9.26 -19.29
C VAL A 77 11.89 -9.55 -20.78
N ARG A 78 11.47 -10.74 -21.25
CA ARG A 78 11.60 -11.16 -22.65
C ARG A 78 10.79 -10.30 -23.62
N ASN A 79 9.70 -9.68 -23.18
CA ASN A 79 8.86 -8.83 -24.02
C ASN A 79 9.20 -7.34 -23.92
N GLY A 80 10.34 -6.98 -23.30
CA GLY A 80 10.82 -5.60 -23.21
C GLY A 80 10.02 -4.73 -22.22
N TYR A 81 9.50 -5.32 -21.14
CA TYR A 81 8.73 -4.61 -20.11
C TYR A 81 9.49 -3.41 -19.53
N ASN A 82 10.76 -3.61 -19.18
CA ASN A 82 11.57 -2.58 -18.54
C ASN A 82 11.77 -1.36 -19.42
N GLU A 83 11.94 -1.55 -20.74
CA GLU A 83 12.11 -0.47 -21.71
C GLU A 83 10.78 0.22 -22.00
N ARG A 84 9.74 -0.55 -22.33
CA ARG A 84 8.42 -0.04 -22.72
C ARG A 84 7.74 0.75 -21.62
N LEU A 85 7.92 0.34 -20.36
CA LEU A 85 7.25 0.93 -19.21
C LEU A 85 8.20 1.74 -18.32
N SER A 86 9.41 2.03 -18.79
CA SER A 86 10.46 2.78 -18.04
C SER A 86 9.98 4.12 -17.50
N ALA A 87 9.03 4.77 -18.16
CA ALA A 87 8.46 6.04 -17.69
C ALA A 87 7.77 5.94 -16.33
N TRP A 88 7.25 4.74 -15.99
CA TRP A 88 6.57 4.49 -14.73
C TRP A 88 7.53 4.21 -13.58
N LYS A 89 8.74 3.74 -13.87
CA LYS A 89 9.75 3.49 -12.85
C LYS A 89 10.16 4.81 -12.19
N ASN A 90 9.92 4.90 -10.88
CA ASN A 90 10.18 6.11 -10.08
C ASN A 90 9.40 7.36 -10.57
N ALA A 91 8.25 7.19 -11.19
CA ALA A 91 7.43 8.32 -11.66
C ALA A 91 6.96 9.22 -10.48
N GLU A 92 6.77 8.63 -9.32
CA GLU A 92 6.36 9.30 -8.08
C GLU A 92 7.44 10.20 -7.49
N GLN A 93 8.73 9.93 -7.73
CA GLN A 93 9.84 10.64 -7.07
C GLN A 93 9.92 12.12 -7.45
N LYS A 94 9.48 12.49 -8.65
CA LYS A 94 9.45 13.88 -9.14
C LYS A 94 8.04 14.47 -9.13
N ARG A 95 7.15 13.96 -8.27
CA ARG A 95 5.83 14.55 -8.10
C ARG A 95 5.91 15.98 -7.58
N ILE A 96 5.00 16.80 -8.02
CA ILE A 96 4.90 18.21 -7.63
C ILE A 96 3.53 18.44 -7.03
N VAL A 97 3.47 18.94 -5.81
CA VAL A 97 2.20 19.34 -5.18
C VAL A 97 1.73 20.64 -5.83
N LYS A 98 0.55 20.63 -6.39
CA LYS A 98 -0.10 21.77 -7.07
C LYS A 98 -1.07 22.49 -6.17
N ALA A 99 -1.77 21.78 -5.31
CA ALA A 99 -2.69 22.32 -4.33
C ALA A 99 -2.72 21.42 -3.10
N TYR A 100 -2.93 22.02 -1.96
CA TYR A 100 -3.01 21.36 -0.67
C TYR A 100 -4.07 22.04 0.18
N GLN A 101 -4.90 21.27 0.86
CA GLN A 101 -5.92 21.79 1.75
C GLN A 101 -6.14 20.83 2.92
N ALA A 102 -6.24 21.38 4.14
CA ALA A 102 -6.66 20.64 5.32
C ALA A 102 -7.92 21.29 5.91
N THR A 103 -8.92 20.48 6.24
CA THR A 103 -10.21 20.93 6.77
C THR A 103 -10.71 19.99 7.85
N VAL A 104 -11.64 20.47 8.69
CA VAL A 104 -12.41 19.64 9.61
C VAL A 104 -13.86 19.60 9.13
N ASN A 105 -14.42 18.41 9.03
CA ASN A 105 -15.83 18.19 8.73
C ASN A 105 -16.37 17.06 9.60
N ASP A 106 -17.46 17.32 10.32
CA ASP A 106 -18.15 16.35 11.18
C ASP A 106 -17.21 15.58 12.14
N GLY A 107 -16.26 16.30 12.79
CA GLY A 107 -15.30 15.71 13.71
C GLY A 107 -14.15 14.93 13.05
N MET A 108 -14.12 14.83 11.72
CA MET A 108 -13.05 14.23 10.94
C MET A 108 -12.14 15.30 10.33
N VAL A 109 -10.85 15.01 10.26
CA VAL A 109 -9.89 15.84 9.51
C VAL A 109 -9.73 15.27 8.10
N ILE A 110 -9.87 16.13 7.12
CA ILE A 110 -9.70 15.82 5.70
C ILE A 110 -8.51 16.60 5.17
N VAL A 111 -7.57 15.90 4.53
CA VAL A 111 -6.42 16.50 3.85
C VAL A 111 -6.48 16.10 2.39
N ASP A 112 -6.57 17.09 1.51
CA ASP A 112 -6.55 16.93 0.06
C ASP A 112 -5.23 17.46 -0.51
N ALA A 113 -4.58 16.65 -1.36
CA ALA A 113 -3.37 17.02 -2.08
C ALA A 113 -3.52 16.68 -3.57
N SER A 114 -3.47 17.70 -4.42
CA SER A 114 -3.42 17.56 -5.87
C SER A 114 -1.97 17.59 -6.34
N LEU A 115 -1.56 16.57 -7.06
CA LEU A 115 -0.19 16.34 -7.47
C LEU A 115 -0.10 16.30 -9.00
N SER A 116 1.04 16.71 -9.53
CA SER A 116 1.44 16.45 -10.91
C SER A 116 2.54 15.41 -10.92
N LEU A 117 2.47 14.48 -11.86
CA LEU A 117 3.47 13.46 -12.15
C LEU A 117 4.13 13.80 -13.50
N PRO A 118 5.13 14.70 -13.54
CA PRO A 118 5.65 15.26 -14.80
C PRO A 118 6.23 14.21 -15.74
N ARG A 119 6.82 13.14 -15.18
CA ARG A 119 7.46 12.06 -15.97
C ARG A 119 6.48 11.33 -16.88
N ILE A 120 5.23 11.26 -16.48
CA ILE A 120 4.17 10.57 -17.23
C ILE A 120 3.05 11.53 -17.69
N GLY A 121 3.20 12.82 -17.42
CA GLY A 121 2.24 13.85 -17.87
C GLY A 121 0.86 13.74 -17.23
N ALA A 122 0.78 13.19 -16.02
CA ALA A 122 -0.50 12.90 -15.34
C ALA A 122 -0.75 13.77 -14.13
N GLY A 123 -2.04 13.95 -13.80
CA GLY A 123 -2.52 14.43 -12.52
C GLY A 123 -2.76 13.27 -11.55
N TYR A 124 -2.57 13.52 -10.26
CA TYR A 124 -2.82 12.57 -9.20
C TYR A 124 -3.41 13.30 -8.00
N HIS A 125 -4.42 12.72 -7.39
CA HIS A 125 -5.06 13.31 -6.22
C HIS A 125 -5.05 12.32 -5.07
N LEU A 126 -4.62 12.79 -3.89
CA LEU A 126 -4.67 12.07 -2.62
C LEU A 126 -5.64 12.76 -1.68
N ARG A 127 -6.51 11.98 -1.07
CA ARG A 127 -7.34 12.38 0.06
C ARG A 127 -7.08 11.48 1.24
N TYR A 128 -6.75 12.09 2.37
CA TYR A 128 -6.68 11.44 3.66
C TYR A 128 -7.85 11.92 4.52
N THR A 129 -8.58 10.99 5.11
CA THR A 129 -9.64 11.29 6.06
C THR A 129 -9.33 10.57 7.36
N VAL A 130 -9.21 11.32 8.46
CA VAL A 130 -8.93 10.77 9.79
C VAL A 130 -10.12 11.03 10.69
N ASP A 131 -10.67 9.97 11.29
CA ASP A 131 -11.78 10.07 12.23
C ASP A 131 -11.31 10.24 13.68
N GLY A 132 -12.26 10.51 14.58
CA GLY A 132 -11.98 10.72 15.99
C GLY A 132 -11.44 9.52 16.76
N LYS A 133 -11.50 8.30 16.19
CA LYS A 133 -10.91 7.08 16.76
C LYS A 133 -9.49 6.81 16.25
N GLY A 134 -8.93 7.67 15.42
CA GLY A 134 -7.59 7.50 14.85
C GLY A 134 -7.54 6.47 13.73
N ARG A 135 -8.64 6.27 12.99
CA ARG A 135 -8.63 5.50 11.75
C ARG A 135 -8.36 6.47 10.59
N ILE A 136 -7.52 6.05 9.66
CA ILE A 136 -7.20 6.82 8.46
C ILE A 136 -7.72 6.11 7.21
N GLN A 137 -8.49 6.83 6.39
CA GLN A 137 -8.86 6.41 5.05
C GLN A 137 -7.98 7.14 4.05
N VAL A 138 -7.47 6.42 3.06
CA VAL A 138 -6.64 6.98 1.99
C VAL A 138 -7.31 6.68 0.65
N GLU A 139 -7.61 7.72 -0.09
CA GLU A 139 -8.17 7.65 -1.43
C GLU A 139 -7.19 8.25 -2.43
N ALA A 140 -6.92 7.51 -3.49
CA ALA A 140 -6.05 7.95 -4.57
C ALA A 140 -6.82 7.93 -5.88
N THR A 141 -6.74 9.01 -6.64
CA THR A 141 -7.29 9.07 -8.00
C THR A 141 -6.24 9.58 -8.98
N TYR A 142 -6.39 9.21 -10.23
CA TYR A 142 -5.41 9.45 -11.25
C TYR A 142 -6.10 9.88 -12.56
N GLN A 143 -5.53 10.86 -13.25
CA GLN A 143 -6.01 11.37 -14.53
C GLN A 143 -4.83 11.92 -15.35
N PRO A 144 -4.78 11.75 -16.66
CA PRO A 144 -5.71 10.98 -17.50
C PRO A 144 -5.50 9.47 -17.36
N ASP A 145 -6.42 8.69 -17.90
CA ASP A 145 -6.27 7.24 -18.01
C ASP A 145 -5.18 6.94 -19.05
N ILE A 146 -3.99 6.56 -18.57
CA ILE A 146 -2.87 6.19 -19.45
C ILE A 146 -2.86 4.68 -19.57
N PRO A 147 -3.04 4.12 -20.76
CA PRO A 147 -2.99 2.68 -20.97
C PRO A 147 -1.63 2.10 -20.59
N LEU A 148 -1.60 0.80 -20.23
CA LEU A 148 -0.39 0.04 -19.92
C LEU A 148 0.35 0.47 -18.64
N MET A 149 -0.35 0.97 -17.63
CA MET A 149 0.21 1.18 -16.31
C MET A 149 0.58 -0.18 -15.67
N PRO A 150 1.80 -0.38 -15.15
CA PRO A 150 2.19 -1.63 -14.50
C PRO A 150 1.31 -1.99 -13.30
N LYS A 151 1.01 -1.00 -12.48
CA LYS A 151 0.08 -1.11 -11.35
C LYS A 151 -0.39 0.26 -10.88
N PHE A 152 -1.54 0.32 -10.22
CA PHE A 152 -2.02 1.49 -9.53
C PHE A 152 -2.12 1.21 -8.03
N GLY A 153 -1.26 1.84 -7.26
CA GLY A 153 -1.21 1.59 -5.82
C GLY A 153 -0.30 2.53 -5.05
N MET A 154 -0.06 2.15 -3.83
CA MET A 154 0.81 2.85 -2.89
C MET A 154 1.81 1.89 -2.26
N ARG A 155 2.93 2.43 -1.80
CA ARG A 155 3.98 1.71 -1.10
C ARG A 155 4.30 2.40 0.20
N MET A 156 4.59 1.63 1.23
CA MET A 156 5.24 2.08 2.46
C MET A 156 6.18 1.02 3.00
N ARG A 157 7.12 1.42 3.83
CA ARG A 157 7.94 0.50 4.60
C ARG A 157 7.60 0.60 6.07
N MET A 158 7.61 -0.53 6.74
CA MET A 158 7.25 -0.66 8.15
C MET A 158 8.35 -1.44 8.88
N PRO A 159 8.45 -1.35 10.22
CA PRO A 159 9.44 -2.11 10.96
C PRO A 159 9.39 -3.62 10.66
N SER A 160 10.55 -4.26 10.51
CA SER A 160 10.66 -5.70 10.18
C SER A 160 10.03 -6.62 11.23
N ALA A 161 9.84 -6.14 12.46
CA ALA A 161 9.13 -6.87 13.51
C ALA A 161 7.66 -7.17 13.16
N LEU A 162 7.05 -6.43 12.21
CA LEU A 162 5.69 -6.66 11.74
C LEU A 162 5.63 -7.77 10.68
N ASN A 163 6.16 -8.92 11.00
CA ASN A 163 6.40 -10.04 10.08
C ASN A 163 5.31 -11.14 10.13
N ARG A 164 4.28 -10.97 10.95
CA ARG A 164 3.11 -11.84 11.01
C ARG A 164 1.99 -11.23 10.18
N ILE A 165 1.41 -12.01 9.29
CA ILE A 165 0.48 -11.56 8.27
C ILE A 165 -0.79 -12.40 8.34
N ALA A 166 -1.97 -11.75 8.38
CA ALA A 166 -3.25 -12.42 8.16
C ALA A 166 -4.05 -11.65 7.12
N TRP A 167 -4.85 -12.35 6.30
CA TRP A 167 -5.68 -11.68 5.30
C TRP A 167 -6.96 -12.44 4.98
N TYR A 168 -7.98 -11.72 4.58
CA TYR A 168 -9.17 -12.23 3.92
C TYR A 168 -9.12 -11.86 2.44
N GLY A 169 -8.80 -12.82 1.62
CA GLY A 169 -8.57 -12.66 0.18
C GLY A 169 -8.28 -14.01 -0.46
N ARG A 170 -7.69 -13.99 -1.66
CA ARG A 170 -7.23 -15.22 -2.30
C ARG A 170 -5.92 -15.70 -1.69
N GLY A 171 -5.78 -17.02 -1.56
CA GLY A 171 -4.61 -17.68 -0.97
C GLY A 171 -4.68 -19.21 -1.12
N LYS A 172 -3.83 -19.97 -0.42
CA LYS A 172 -2.72 -19.58 0.47
C LYS A 172 -1.50 -19.00 -0.29
N PHE A 173 -1.21 -19.49 -1.48
CA PHE A 173 -0.08 -19.11 -2.32
C PHE A 173 -0.34 -17.79 -3.07
N GLU A 174 0.71 -17.24 -3.66
CA GLU A 174 0.62 -16.02 -4.48
C GLU A 174 -0.34 -16.18 -5.65
N ASN A 175 -0.98 -15.09 -6.01
CA ASN A 175 -1.90 -15.05 -7.13
C ASN A 175 -1.94 -13.64 -7.73
N TYR A 176 -2.24 -13.57 -9.03
CA TYR A 176 -2.28 -12.36 -9.82
C TYR A 176 -3.58 -12.33 -10.63
N PRO A 177 -4.00 -11.19 -11.19
CA PRO A 177 -5.25 -11.11 -11.94
C PRO A 177 -5.39 -12.17 -13.05
N ASP A 178 -4.30 -12.51 -13.72
CA ASP A 178 -4.21 -13.50 -14.80
C ASP A 178 -4.07 -14.95 -14.32
N ARG A 179 -3.72 -15.19 -13.05
CA ARG A 179 -3.50 -16.51 -12.46
C ARG A 179 -4.03 -16.65 -11.03
N LYS A 180 -5.31 -16.43 -10.84
CA LYS A 180 -5.95 -16.50 -9.51
C LYS A 180 -7.00 -17.62 -9.35
N SER A 181 -7.31 -18.35 -10.40
CA SER A 181 -8.41 -19.34 -10.39
C SER A 181 -8.19 -20.50 -9.42
N ALA A 182 -6.93 -20.89 -9.19
CA ALA A 182 -6.58 -21.95 -8.24
C ALA A 182 -6.45 -21.45 -6.78
N ALA A 183 -6.42 -20.14 -6.56
CA ALA A 183 -6.34 -19.54 -5.24
C ALA A 183 -7.74 -19.29 -4.70
N PHE A 184 -8.16 -20.06 -3.71
CA PHE A 184 -9.50 -19.94 -3.13
C PHE A 184 -9.60 -18.72 -2.21
N LEU A 185 -10.78 -18.15 -2.15
CA LEU A 185 -11.11 -17.10 -1.21
C LEU A 185 -11.20 -17.68 0.20
N GLY A 186 -10.57 -17.03 1.17
CA GLY A 186 -10.55 -17.50 2.55
C GLY A 186 -9.81 -16.55 3.48
N VAL A 187 -9.77 -16.92 4.76
CA VAL A 187 -8.93 -16.24 5.75
C VAL A 187 -7.68 -17.09 5.98
N TYR A 188 -6.54 -16.45 5.85
CA TYR A 188 -5.22 -17.07 5.92
C TYR A 188 -4.33 -16.33 6.90
N GLU A 189 -3.34 -17.04 7.43
CA GLU A 189 -2.31 -16.48 8.31
C GLU A 189 -0.98 -17.18 8.03
N CYS A 190 0.12 -16.42 8.05
CA CYS A 190 1.48 -16.95 7.97
C CYS A 190 2.53 -15.92 8.40
N GLY A 191 3.77 -16.35 8.56
CA GLY A 191 4.93 -15.46 8.66
C GLY A 191 5.39 -14.96 7.28
N ILE A 192 6.21 -13.91 7.27
CA ILE A 192 6.67 -13.27 6.04
C ILE A 192 7.45 -14.23 5.12
N HIS A 193 8.24 -15.15 5.66
CA HIS A 193 9.00 -16.12 4.88
C HIS A 193 8.14 -17.19 4.22
N GLU A 194 6.94 -17.46 4.76
CA GLU A 194 5.94 -18.32 4.11
C GLU A 194 5.07 -17.54 3.10
N PHE A 195 5.00 -16.22 3.24
CA PHE A 195 4.22 -15.35 2.38
C PHE A 195 4.88 -15.12 1.03
N ILE A 196 6.21 -15.04 1.00
CA ILE A 196 6.99 -14.83 -0.22
C ILE A 196 7.16 -16.12 -1.02
N THR A 197 7.43 -15.99 -2.32
CA THR A 197 7.78 -17.09 -3.21
C THR A 197 9.23 -16.91 -3.66
N ASN A 198 10.10 -17.83 -3.26
CA ASN A 198 11.51 -17.81 -3.62
C ASN A 198 11.71 -18.41 -5.03
N TYR A 199 11.60 -17.58 -6.05
CA TYR A 199 12.01 -17.95 -7.40
C TYR A 199 13.54 -18.04 -7.49
N ILE A 200 14.05 -18.94 -8.36
CA ILE A 200 15.49 -19.10 -8.57
C ILE A 200 16.12 -17.78 -8.95
N VAL A 201 15.57 -17.12 -9.98
CA VAL A 201 15.91 -15.73 -10.32
C VAL A 201 14.89 -14.81 -9.65
N PRO A 202 15.35 -13.90 -8.80
CA PRO A 202 14.46 -12.95 -8.12
C PRO A 202 13.59 -12.13 -9.09
N GLN A 203 12.30 -12.14 -8.87
CA GLN A 203 11.31 -11.48 -9.71
C GLN A 203 10.08 -11.07 -8.88
N ASP A 204 9.10 -10.43 -9.52
CA ASP A 204 7.83 -10.12 -8.87
C ASP A 204 7.17 -11.37 -8.28
N ASN A 205 6.77 -11.30 -7.02
CA ASN A 205 6.22 -12.44 -6.28
C ASN A 205 5.31 -11.97 -5.13
N ALA A 206 4.70 -12.93 -4.43
CA ALA A 206 3.96 -12.76 -3.18
C ALA A 206 2.66 -11.94 -3.29
N ASN A 207 2.18 -11.57 -4.47
CA ASN A 207 0.92 -10.84 -4.58
C ASN A 207 -0.30 -11.67 -4.12
N ARG A 208 -1.27 -11.02 -3.48
CA ARG A 208 -2.58 -11.59 -3.09
C ARG A 208 -3.69 -10.70 -3.63
N CYS A 209 -4.53 -11.28 -4.50
CA CYS A 209 -5.67 -10.58 -5.11
C CYS A 209 -6.95 -10.74 -4.30
N ASP A 210 -7.94 -9.95 -4.71
CA ASP A 210 -9.30 -9.98 -4.17
C ASP A 210 -9.32 -9.92 -2.63
N THR A 211 -8.39 -9.13 -2.07
CA THR A 211 -8.24 -8.97 -0.62
C THR A 211 -9.22 -7.93 -0.09
N ARG A 212 -9.99 -8.30 0.94
CA ARG A 212 -10.91 -7.41 1.64
C ARG A 212 -10.20 -6.66 2.76
N TRP A 213 -9.39 -7.39 3.50
CA TRP A 213 -8.56 -6.83 4.55
C TRP A 213 -7.31 -7.68 4.75
N PHE A 214 -6.30 -7.05 5.29
CA PHE A 214 -5.14 -7.75 5.85
C PHE A 214 -4.71 -7.10 7.16
N MET A 215 -3.97 -7.85 7.97
CA MET A 215 -3.42 -7.42 9.24
C MET A 215 -1.93 -7.72 9.30
N LEU A 216 -1.20 -6.83 9.94
CA LEU A 216 0.22 -7.01 10.26
C LEU A 216 0.40 -6.97 11.77
N GLY A 217 1.23 -7.84 12.29
CA GLY A 217 1.54 -7.93 13.69
C GLY A 217 2.96 -8.39 13.96
N ASP A 218 3.37 -8.22 15.19
CA ASP A 218 4.57 -8.84 15.74
C ASP A 218 4.24 -10.21 16.38
N SER A 219 5.19 -10.79 17.09
CA SER A 219 5.00 -12.07 17.78
C SER A 219 3.94 -12.03 18.90
N GLU A 220 3.62 -10.85 19.41
CA GLU A 220 2.73 -10.68 20.56
C GLU A 220 1.31 -10.31 20.16
N ARG A 221 1.15 -9.38 19.20
CA ARG A 221 -0.15 -8.81 18.85
C ARG A 221 -0.25 -8.31 17.40
N TRP A 222 -1.49 -8.19 16.95
CA TRP A 222 -1.81 -7.45 15.74
C TRP A 222 -1.65 -5.95 16.01
N LYS A 223 -0.95 -5.25 15.11
CA LYS A 223 -0.65 -3.81 15.22
C LYS A 223 -1.48 -2.98 14.26
N ILE A 224 -1.67 -3.47 13.05
CA ILE A 224 -2.29 -2.72 11.95
C ILE A 224 -3.31 -3.61 11.27
N GLN A 225 -4.44 -3.02 10.91
CA GLN A 225 -5.41 -3.59 10.00
C GLN A 225 -5.65 -2.63 8.83
N VAL A 226 -5.52 -3.14 7.62
CA VAL A 226 -5.89 -2.44 6.40
C VAL A 226 -7.14 -3.10 5.82
N LYS A 227 -8.15 -2.27 5.52
CA LYS A 227 -9.39 -2.71 4.87
C LYS A 227 -9.50 -2.00 3.53
N GLY A 228 -9.75 -2.74 2.46
CA GLY A 228 -10.07 -2.14 1.17
C GLY A 228 -11.41 -1.40 1.22
N LEU A 229 -11.57 -0.36 0.41
CA LEU A 229 -12.87 0.22 0.07
C LEU A 229 -13.53 -0.57 -1.07
N GLN A 230 -12.75 -1.41 -1.72
CA GLN A 230 -13.06 -2.38 -2.75
C GLN A 230 -12.04 -3.52 -2.66
N PRO A 231 -12.21 -4.66 -3.38
CA PRO A 231 -11.17 -5.67 -3.43
C PRO A 231 -9.84 -5.08 -3.92
N LEU A 232 -8.77 -5.35 -3.20
CA LEU A 232 -7.43 -4.87 -3.51
C LEU A 232 -6.45 -6.03 -3.72
N CYS A 233 -5.29 -5.72 -4.27
CA CYS A 233 -4.11 -6.56 -4.23
C CYS A 233 -3.16 -6.04 -3.16
N PHE A 234 -2.41 -6.92 -2.52
CA PHE A 234 -1.31 -6.51 -1.65
C PHE A 234 -0.16 -7.50 -1.73
N ARG A 235 1.03 -7.00 -1.42
CA ARG A 235 2.21 -7.85 -1.24
C ARG A 235 3.13 -7.26 -0.18
N ILE A 236 3.87 -8.13 0.48
CA ILE A 236 4.79 -7.79 1.54
C ILE A 236 6.08 -8.56 1.32
N TRP A 237 7.21 -7.84 1.40
CA TRP A 237 8.54 -8.40 1.27
C TRP A 237 9.44 -7.98 2.44
N PRO A 238 10.44 -8.81 2.83
CA PRO A 238 11.49 -8.42 3.77
C PRO A 238 12.63 -7.64 3.10
N TYR A 239 12.41 -7.17 1.86
CA TYR A 239 13.35 -6.42 1.02
C TYR A 239 12.60 -5.40 0.16
N GLY A 240 13.32 -4.47 -0.48
CA GLY A 240 12.73 -3.51 -1.42
C GLY A 240 12.67 -4.04 -2.86
N GLU A 241 11.93 -3.35 -3.73
CA GLU A 241 11.91 -3.63 -5.17
C GLU A 241 13.29 -3.48 -5.79
N GLU A 242 14.07 -2.52 -5.31
CA GLU A 242 15.44 -2.25 -5.75
C GLU A 242 16.41 -3.41 -5.46
N ASP A 243 16.12 -4.21 -4.43
CA ASP A 243 16.96 -5.35 -4.05
C ASP A 243 16.86 -6.52 -5.03
N LEU A 244 15.79 -6.58 -5.84
CA LEU A 244 15.62 -7.62 -6.86
C LEU A 244 16.41 -7.33 -8.15
N GLU A 245 16.80 -6.06 -8.36
CA GLU A 245 17.46 -5.67 -9.61
C GLU A 245 18.86 -6.28 -9.72
N GLY A 246 19.13 -6.93 -10.86
CA GLY A 246 20.43 -7.52 -11.17
C GLY A 246 20.79 -8.74 -10.33
N LYS A 247 19.86 -9.33 -9.60
CA LYS A 247 20.05 -10.55 -8.85
C LYS A 247 19.79 -11.79 -9.72
N GLU A 248 20.66 -12.77 -9.60
CA GLU A 248 20.57 -14.05 -10.32
C GLU A 248 20.00 -15.16 -9.43
N HIS A 249 20.13 -15.01 -8.10
CA HIS A 249 19.72 -16.04 -7.15
C HIS A 249 19.01 -15.46 -5.92
N ALA A 250 18.03 -16.18 -5.40
CA ALA A 250 17.23 -15.79 -4.25
C ALA A 250 18.07 -15.54 -2.97
N HIS A 251 19.17 -16.26 -2.78
CA HIS A 251 20.05 -16.11 -1.61
C HIS A 251 20.86 -14.79 -1.62
N GLU A 252 20.85 -14.05 -2.72
CA GLU A 252 21.48 -12.72 -2.82
C GLU A 252 20.57 -11.61 -2.29
N LEU A 253 19.29 -11.92 -2.03
CA LEU A 253 18.34 -10.94 -1.49
C LEU A 253 18.65 -10.66 -0.03
N PRO A 254 18.81 -9.40 0.37
CA PRO A 254 19.07 -9.05 1.75
C PRO A 254 17.81 -9.20 2.61
N GLU A 255 17.98 -9.45 3.89
CA GLU A 255 16.98 -9.11 4.89
C GLU A 255 17.20 -7.67 5.36
N ARG A 256 16.16 -6.86 5.28
CA ARG A 256 16.18 -5.47 5.70
C ARG A 256 15.61 -5.32 7.12
N ASP A 257 15.89 -4.19 7.75
CA ASP A 257 15.28 -3.78 9.02
C ASP A 257 13.83 -3.27 8.85
N PHE A 258 13.29 -3.42 7.64
CA PHE A 258 11.90 -3.10 7.29
C PHE A 258 11.22 -4.25 6.53
N ILE A 259 9.90 -4.22 6.53
CA ILE A 259 9.06 -4.89 5.53
C ILE A 259 8.56 -3.86 4.52
N ASN A 260 8.52 -4.26 3.26
CA ASN A 260 8.07 -3.43 2.14
C ASN A 260 6.64 -3.84 1.76
N LEU A 261 5.69 -2.96 2.04
CA LEU A 261 4.26 -3.18 1.81
C LEU A 261 3.80 -2.41 0.58
N ASN A 262 3.20 -3.13 -0.36
CA ASN A 262 2.47 -2.56 -1.50
C ASN A 262 0.98 -2.84 -1.34
N ILE A 263 0.16 -1.81 -1.59
CA ILE A 263 -1.30 -1.87 -1.59
C ILE A 263 -1.76 -1.35 -2.93
N ASP A 264 -2.35 -2.22 -3.74
CA ASP A 264 -2.66 -1.93 -5.14
C ASP A 264 -4.15 -2.12 -5.41
N SER A 265 -4.79 -1.15 -6.07
CA SER A 265 -6.15 -1.33 -6.58
C SER A 265 -6.15 -2.11 -7.89
N ASN A 266 -5.07 -2.01 -8.65
CA ASN A 266 -4.86 -2.73 -9.91
C ASN A 266 -3.37 -3.08 -10.10
N ILE A 267 -3.10 -4.27 -10.62
CA ILE A 267 -1.77 -4.77 -10.99
C ILE A 267 -1.88 -5.58 -12.29
N HIS A 268 -0.94 -5.37 -13.23
CA HIS A 268 -0.89 -6.02 -14.55
C HIS A 268 0.36 -6.85 -14.77
#